data_510804a22145707751fcc6a1f2c7bb12
#
_entry.id   510804a22145707751fcc6a1f2c7bb12
#
_cell.length_a   1.000
_cell.length_b   1.000
_cell.length_c   1.000
_cell.angle_alpha   90.00
_cell.angle_beta   90.00
_cell.angle_gamma   90.00
#
_symmetry.space_group_name_H-M   'P 1'
#
loop_
_entity.id
_entity.type
_entity.pdbx_description
1 polymer ?
#
loop_
_entity_poly.entity_id
_entity_poly.type
_entity_poly.pdbx_seq_one_letter_code
_entity_poly.pdbx_strand_id
1 'polypeptide(L)'
;SNFMLSPTSPYTVIEADEFDRSFHWLNPYIAVVTATDPDHLDIYGTEEAYLESFAHFTELIQPGGTLICHTGLKLRPRPQQGVAVYHYSRNEGDFHAENVRKGDGEIVFDFVSPKGTIKDVKLGVPVDINIENAVAAMAVCQLVGVPDDVMRNAVGTFLGPKRRFEFWLKEPGKNGKVIIDDYAHHPDELKASIRSVKDLYPNRRLTVVFQPHLYTRTRDFAPQFAEALSLADDVLLLDIYPARELPIPGVTSEIILKDIKCKNKALCNKNSLVETIKNYNFDVLLTVGAGDICNYLPQICEVVKQ
;
A
#
# COMPACT_ATOMS: atom_id res chain seq x y z
N SER A 1 17.32 -4.68 -0.62
CA SER A 1 17.88 -4.05 0.58
C SER A 1 16.92 -2.98 1.07
N ASN A 2 16.72 -2.88 2.36
CA ASN A 2 15.95 -1.82 3.05
C ASN A 2 16.84 -0.66 3.49
N PHE A 3 18.06 -0.62 2.97
CA PHE A 3 19.08 0.35 3.33
C PHE A 3 19.82 0.84 2.07
N MET A 4 19.95 2.15 1.91
CA MET A 4 20.68 2.78 0.83
C MET A 4 21.57 3.89 1.39
N LEU A 5 22.85 3.87 1.05
CA LEU A 5 23.80 4.91 1.38
C LEU A 5 24.04 5.82 0.17
N SER A 6 24.10 7.12 0.44
CA SER A 6 24.62 8.11 -0.51
C SER A 6 25.88 8.75 0.07
N PRO A 7 27.00 8.73 -0.65
CA PRO A 7 28.24 9.36 -0.17
C PRO A 7 28.19 10.88 -0.27
N THR A 8 27.21 11.44 -0.97
CA THR A 8 27.13 12.88 -1.28
C THR A 8 25.91 13.57 -0.67
N SER A 9 24.89 12.83 -0.21
CA SER A 9 23.72 13.44 0.40
C SER A 9 24.02 13.88 1.84
N PRO A 10 23.69 15.14 2.20
CA PRO A 10 23.77 15.58 3.59
C PRO A 10 22.57 15.07 4.44
N TYR A 11 21.61 14.39 3.83
CA TYR A 11 20.37 13.95 4.47
C TYR A 11 20.36 12.44 4.69
N THR A 12 19.81 12.03 5.83
CA THR A 12 19.44 10.65 6.14
C THR A 12 17.92 10.62 6.32
N VAL A 13 17.25 9.68 5.63
CA VAL A 13 15.81 9.43 5.79
C VAL A 13 15.64 8.19 6.66
N ILE A 14 14.86 8.29 7.72
CA ILE A 14 14.65 7.23 8.71
C ILE A 14 13.14 7.03 8.89
N GLU A 15 12.69 5.79 8.95
CA GLU A 15 11.38 5.44 9.47
C GLU A 15 11.42 5.62 11.00
N ALA A 16 10.60 6.55 11.51
CA ALA A 16 10.55 6.86 12.94
C ALA A 16 9.54 5.92 13.61
N ASP A 17 10.06 4.83 14.20
CA ASP A 17 9.27 3.77 14.81
C ASP A 17 8.68 4.22 16.15
N GLU A 18 7.34 4.20 16.24
CA GLU A 18 6.60 4.57 17.44
C GLU A 18 6.37 3.38 18.41
N PHE A 19 6.50 2.14 17.94
CA PHE A 19 6.12 0.93 18.69
C PHE A 19 6.58 0.93 20.15
N ASP A 20 7.86 1.14 20.40
CA ASP A 20 8.47 1.19 21.74
C ASP A 20 8.93 2.61 22.14
N ARG A 21 8.41 3.64 21.49
CA ARG A 21 8.82 5.03 21.58
C ARG A 21 10.27 5.28 21.10
N SER A 22 10.81 4.41 20.23
CA SER A 22 12.16 4.60 19.69
C SER A 22 12.32 5.94 18.97
N PHE A 23 11.26 6.46 18.35
CA PHE A 23 11.29 7.78 17.70
C PHE A 23 11.59 8.95 18.65
N HIS A 24 11.45 8.79 19.98
CA HIS A 24 11.85 9.80 20.96
C HIS A 24 13.38 10.00 21.08
N TRP A 25 14.18 9.08 20.56
CA TRP A 25 15.63 9.20 20.53
C TRP A 25 16.14 9.98 19.31
N LEU A 26 15.23 10.35 18.39
CA LEU A 26 15.56 11.09 17.19
C LEU A 26 15.51 12.59 17.46
N ASN A 27 16.33 13.35 16.70
CA ASN A 27 16.31 14.81 16.67
C ASN A 27 16.15 15.24 15.20
N PRO A 28 14.95 15.11 14.60
CA PRO A 28 14.76 15.35 13.19
C PRO A 28 14.90 16.85 12.84
N TYR A 29 15.46 17.13 11.65
CA TYR A 29 15.38 18.45 11.05
C TYR A 29 14.04 18.62 10.29
N ILE A 30 13.58 17.56 9.62
CA ILE A 30 12.24 17.50 9.04
C ILE A 30 11.55 16.25 9.61
N ALA A 31 10.36 16.43 10.18
CA ALA A 31 9.50 15.33 10.61
C ALA A 31 8.22 15.30 9.78
N VAL A 32 7.78 14.11 9.39
CA VAL A 32 6.49 13.89 8.72
C VAL A 32 5.64 12.97 9.60
N VAL A 33 4.43 13.40 9.93
CA VAL A 33 3.45 12.58 10.65
C VAL A 33 2.31 12.24 9.69
N THR A 34 2.23 10.96 9.35
CA THR A 34 1.30 10.46 8.32
C THR A 34 -0.04 10.01 8.89
N ALA A 35 -0.02 9.38 10.07
CA ALA A 35 -1.20 8.88 10.76
C ALA A 35 -0.95 8.90 12.27
N THR A 36 -2.02 8.95 13.04
CA THR A 36 -2.02 8.82 14.51
C THR A 36 -3.23 8.02 15.00
N ASP A 37 -3.69 7.07 14.15
CA ASP A 37 -4.71 6.12 14.58
C ASP A 37 -4.15 5.24 15.69
N PRO A 38 -4.93 4.97 16.75
CA PRO A 38 -4.43 4.22 17.90
C PRO A 38 -3.95 2.83 17.51
N ASP A 39 -2.68 2.56 17.76
CA ASP A 39 -2.06 1.25 17.66
C ASP A 39 -1.22 0.97 18.91
N HIS A 40 -0.79 -0.27 19.10
CA HIS A 40 0.10 -0.66 20.19
C HIS A 40 -0.41 -0.24 21.59
N LEU A 41 -1.74 -0.34 21.80
CA LEU A 41 -2.37 0.03 23.09
C LEU A 41 -1.93 -0.85 24.25
N ASP A 42 -1.37 -2.01 23.99
CA ASP A 42 -0.69 -2.85 24.99
C ASP A 42 0.57 -2.17 25.56
N ILE A 43 1.22 -1.27 24.79
CA ILE A 43 2.40 -0.48 25.20
C ILE A 43 1.99 0.89 25.73
N TYR A 44 1.06 1.56 25.04
CA TYR A 44 0.66 2.93 25.36
C TYR A 44 -0.44 3.02 26.42
N GLY A 45 -1.26 1.99 26.56
CA GLY A 45 -2.38 1.93 27.49
C GLY A 45 -3.64 2.65 26.99
N THR A 46 -3.54 3.87 26.51
CA THR A 46 -4.67 4.67 26.01
C THR A 46 -4.35 5.44 24.73
N GLU A 47 -5.40 5.85 23.98
CA GLU A 47 -5.26 6.72 22.81
C GLU A 47 -4.62 8.07 23.20
N GLU A 48 -4.98 8.63 24.35
CA GLU A 48 -4.40 9.90 24.82
C GLU A 48 -2.90 9.79 25.05
N ALA A 49 -2.42 8.70 25.66
CA ALA A 49 -1.00 8.45 25.88
C ALA A 49 -0.24 8.24 24.56
N TYR A 50 -0.89 7.61 23.58
CA TYR A 50 -0.37 7.45 22.23
C TYR A 50 -0.20 8.81 21.55
N LEU A 51 -1.25 9.65 21.53
CA LEU A 51 -1.22 11.00 20.96
C LEU A 51 -0.21 11.92 21.68
N GLU A 52 -0.09 11.82 23.01
CA GLU A 52 0.90 12.56 23.80
C GLU A 52 2.34 12.19 23.39
N SER A 53 2.59 10.92 23.09
CA SER A 53 3.89 10.45 22.59
C SER A 53 4.25 11.08 21.24
N PHE A 54 3.28 11.19 20.32
CA PHE A 54 3.49 11.90 19.04
C PHE A 54 3.66 13.42 19.24
N ALA A 55 2.90 14.02 20.17
CA ALA A 55 3.08 15.42 20.49
C ALA A 55 4.51 15.69 21.02
N HIS A 56 5.01 14.82 21.89
CA HIS A 56 6.39 14.88 22.36
C HIS A 56 7.41 14.72 21.20
N PHE A 57 7.19 13.80 20.28
CA PHE A 57 8.07 13.68 19.10
C PHE A 57 8.17 14.98 18.31
N THR A 58 7.08 15.77 18.22
CA THR A 58 7.12 17.07 17.53
C THR A 58 7.95 18.13 18.26
N GLU A 59 8.15 18.00 19.59
CA GLU A 59 9.03 18.88 20.39
C GLU A 59 10.52 18.64 20.08
N LEU A 60 10.86 17.44 19.58
CA LEU A 60 12.22 17.02 19.29
C LEU A 60 12.75 17.57 17.95
N ILE A 61 11.92 18.24 17.16
CA ILE A 61 12.33 18.85 15.90
C ILE A 61 13.30 19.98 16.19
N GLN A 62 14.43 19.96 15.49
CA GLN A 62 15.49 20.96 15.68
C GLN A 62 15.01 22.38 15.36
N PRO A 63 15.52 23.41 16.05
CA PRO A 63 15.25 24.80 15.72
C PRO A 63 15.56 25.13 14.25
N GLY A 64 14.63 25.82 13.58
CA GLY A 64 14.73 26.10 12.14
C GLY A 64 14.35 24.92 11.24
N GLY A 65 13.93 23.80 11.83
CA GLY A 65 13.42 22.65 11.12
C GLY A 65 11.98 22.77 10.66
N THR A 66 11.39 21.66 10.24
CA THR A 66 10.04 21.64 9.68
C THR A 66 9.26 20.42 10.17
N LEU A 67 7.99 20.65 10.51
CA LEU A 67 6.98 19.63 10.73
C LEU A 67 6.00 19.61 9.55
N ILE A 68 5.73 18.43 9.01
CA ILE A 68 4.70 18.20 8.00
C ILE A 68 3.69 17.22 8.58
N CYS A 69 2.45 17.64 8.77
CA CYS A 69 1.37 16.80 9.32
C CYS A 69 0.33 16.48 8.26
N HIS A 70 -0.15 15.25 8.24
CA HIS A 70 -1.36 14.93 7.48
C HIS A 70 -2.54 15.74 8.02
N THR A 71 -3.38 16.27 7.12
CA THR A 71 -4.57 17.04 7.50
C THR A 71 -5.59 16.14 8.21
N GLY A 72 -6.19 16.65 9.28
CA GLY A 72 -7.25 15.94 10.02
C GLY A 72 -6.76 14.98 11.11
N LEU A 73 -5.45 14.92 11.39
CA LEU A 73 -4.95 14.19 12.56
C LEU A 73 -5.54 14.75 13.86
N LYS A 74 -5.85 13.88 14.81
CA LYS A 74 -6.23 14.28 16.18
C LYS A 74 -5.05 14.86 16.96
N LEU A 75 -3.84 14.76 16.45
CA LEU A 75 -2.59 15.23 17.04
C LEU A 75 -2.66 16.76 17.28
N ARG A 76 -2.23 17.17 18.47
CA ARG A 76 -1.92 18.57 18.80
C ARG A 76 -0.41 18.73 18.87
N PRO A 77 0.24 19.10 17.77
CA PRO A 77 1.69 19.19 17.73
C PRO A 77 2.20 20.33 18.62
N ARG A 78 3.39 20.16 19.19
CA ARG A 78 4.06 21.14 20.06
C ARG A 78 5.48 21.45 19.60
N PRO A 79 5.68 21.85 18.32
CA PRO A 79 7.00 22.17 17.82
C PRO A 79 7.60 23.35 18.55
N GLN A 80 8.93 23.38 18.64
CA GLN A 80 9.67 24.49 19.23
C GLN A 80 9.49 25.78 18.40
N GLN A 81 9.76 26.94 19.04
CA GLN A 81 9.74 28.22 18.34
C GLN A 81 10.74 28.23 17.17
N GLY A 82 10.28 28.69 16.00
CA GLY A 82 11.09 28.75 14.77
C GLY A 82 11.01 27.48 13.91
N VAL A 83 10.26 26.44 14.31
CA VAL A 83 9.93 25.31 13.47
C VAL A 83 8.76 25.68 12.55
N ALA A 84 8.91 25.51 11.24
CA ALA A 84 7.83 25.71 10.29
C ALA A 84 6.86 24.51 10.38
N VAL A 85 5.56 24.77 10.25
CA VAL A 85 4.52 23.74 10.26
C VAL A 85 3.74 23.81 8.96
N TYR A 86 3.65 22.68 8.25
CA TYR A 86 2.86 22.51 7.05
C TYR A 86 1.89 21.35 7.20
N HIS A 87 0.79 21.43 6.46
CA HIS A 87 -0.19 20.36 6.35
C HIS A 87 -0.25 19.80 4.94
N TYR A 88 -0.50 18.52 4.85
CA TYR A 88 -0.68 17.84 3.57
C TYR A 88 -1.83 16.84 3.62
N SER A 89 -2.41 16.59 2.50
CA SER A 89 -3.30 15.46 2.26
C SER A 89 -3.41 15.18 0.76
N ARG A 90 -4.32 14.29 0.41
CA ARG A 90 -4.65 14.08 -0.99
C ARG A 90 -5.25 15.31 -1.66
N ASN A 91 -6.14 16.03 -0.98
CA ASN A 91 -7.03 17.04 -1.61
C ASN A 91 -6.90 18.44 -1.02
N GLU A 92 -6.20 18.62 0.09
CA GLU A 92 -6.10 19.88 0.82
C GLU A 92 -4.81 20.00 1.62
N GLY A 93 -4.55 21.18 2.16
CA GLY A 93 -3.34 21.51 2.90
C GLY A 93 -2.37 22.33 2.05
N ASP A 94 -1.21 22.65 2.64
CA ASP A 94 -0.14 23.40 1.97
C ASP A 94 0.43 22.59 0.79
N PHE A 95 0.43 21.25 0.92
CA PHE A 95 0.82 20.31 -0.11
C PHE A 95 -0.33 19.34 -0.37
N HIS A 96 -0.77 19.25 -1.61
CA HIS A 96 -1.87 18.35 -2.01
C HIS A 96 -1.80 17.97 -3.48
N ALA A 97 -2.69 17.09 -3.89
CA ALA A 97 -2.83 16.69 -5.28
C ALA A 97 -4.09 17.32 -5.89
N GLU A 98 -3.99 17.79 -7.13
CA GLU A 98 -5.11 18.22 -7.97
C GLU A 98 -5.16 17.43 -9.28
N ASN A 99 -6.26 17.55 -10.02
CA ASN A 99 -6.41 16.95 -11.35
C ASN A 99 -6.04 15.46 -11.41
N VAL A 100 -6.46 14.70 -10.40
CA VAL A 100 -6.19 13.25 -10.34
C VAL A 100 -6.91 12.54 -11.46
N ARG A 101 -6.15 11.86 -12.32
CA ARG A 101 -6.63 11.07 -13.47
C ARG A 101 -6.23 9.62 -13.27
N LYS A 102 -7.21 8.71 -13.39
CA LYS A 102 -7.02 7.26 -13.25
C LYS A 102 -7.49 6.55 -14.51
N GLY A 103 -6.80 5.51 -14.89
CA GLY A 103 -7.19 4.64 -15.99
C GLY A 103 -5.98 4.02 -16.70
N ASP A 104 -6.25 2.99 -17.48
CA ASP A 104 -5.22 2.27 -18.26
C ASP A 104 -4.00 1.82 -17.42
N GLY A 105 -4.23 1.52 -16.14
CA GLY A 105 -3.18 1.08 -15.21
C GLY A 105 -2.26 2.20 -14.73
N GLU A 106 -2.71 3.45 -14.76
CA GLU A 106 -1.95 4.62 -14.34
C GLU A 106 -2.77 5.52 -13.42
N ILE A 107 -2.07 6.21 -12.53
CA ILE A 107 -2.57 7.38 -11.80
C ILE A 107 -1.61 8.54 -12.09
N VAL A 108 -2.17 9.65 -12.55
CA VAL A 108 -1.45 10.90 -12.81
C VAL A 108 -2.15 12.02 -12.08
N PHE A 109 -1.40 12.91 -11.44
CA PHE A 109 -1.92 14.06 -10.70
C PHE A 109 -1.03 15.28 -10.83
N ASP A 110 -1.53 16.44 -10.44
CA ASP A 110 -0.73 17.65 -10.32
C ASP A 110 -0.40 17.84 -8.83
N PHE A 111 0.88 17.99 -8.49
CA PHE A 111 1.32 18.28 -7.13
C PHE A 111 1.30 19.78 -6.91
N VAL A 112 0.52 20.23 -5.93
CA VAL A 112 0.36 21.65 -5.53
C VAL A 112 1.11 21.91 -4.24
N SER A 113 1.80 23.03 -4.18
CA SER A 113 2.61 23.44 -3.04
C SER A 113 2.64 24.96 -2.91
N PRO A 114 3.15 25.51 -1.79
CA PRO A 114 3.39 26.96 -1.65
C PRO A 114 4.34 27.56 -2.69
N LYS A 115 5.17 26.75 -3.34
CA LYS A 115 6.11 27.19 -4.39
C LYS A 115 5.51 27.13 -5.80
N GLY A 116 4.33 26.54 -5.97
CA GLY A 116 3.65 26.37 -7.25
C GLY A 116 3.26 24.93 -7.54
N THR A 117 2.86 24.66 -8.77
CA THR A 117 2.30 23.38 -9.19
C THR A 117 3.24 22.62 -10.13
N ILE A 118 3.55 21.36 -9.77
CA ILE A 118 4.24 20.42 -10.64
C ILE A 118 3.18 19.56 -11.33
N LYS A 119 3.02 19.74 -12.63
CA LYS A 119 1.98 19.05 -13.41
C LYS A 119 2.41 17.64 -13.83
N ASP A 120 1.39 16.79 -14.06
CA ASP A 120 1.53 15.48 -14.69
C ASP A 120 2.50 14.54 -13.95
N VAL A 121 2.41 14.50 -12.63
CA VAL A 121 3.15 13.55 -11.80
C VAL A 121 2.49 12.18 -11.93
N LYS A 122 3.22 11.23 -12.52
CA LYS A 122 2.77 9.85 -12.67
C LYS A 122 3.24 9.01 -11.49
N LEU A 123 2.35 8.22 -10.88
CA LEU A 123 2.72 7.26 -9.85
C LEU A 123 3.35 6.00 -10.45
N GLY A 124 4.49 5.58 -9.92
CA GLY A 124 5.11 4.30 -10.26
C GLY A 124 4.29 3.11 -9.74
N VAL A 125 3.72 3.24 -8.54
CA VAL A 125 2.75 2.28 -7.98
C VAL A 125 1.39 2.97 -7.87
N PRO A 126 0.49 2.75 -8.84
CA PRO A 126 -0.75 3.51 -8.99
C PRO A 126 -1.87 2.96 -8.09
N VAL A 127 -1.79 3.21 -6.81
CA VAL A 127 -2.86 3.02 -5.81
C VAL A 127 -3.18 4.33 -5.12
N ASP A 128 -4.42 4.50 -4.70
CA ASP A 128 -4.92 5.76 -4.18
C ASP A 128 -4.13 6.30 -2.99
N ILE A 129 -3.80 5.45 -2.05
CA ILE A 129 -3.01 5.85 -0.87
C ILE A 129 -1.62 6.38 -1.26
N ASN A 130 -1.08 5.94 -2.37
CA ASN A 130 0.22 6.40 -2.84
C ASN A 130 0.20 7.83 -3.41
N ILE A 131 -0.98 8.42 -3.67
CA ILE A 131 -1.09 9.84 -3.97
C ILE A 131 -0.65 10.65 -2.74
N GLU A 132 -1.20 10.33 -1.56
CA GLU A 132 -0.83 10.99 -0.31
C GLU A 132 0.63 10.75 0.07
N ASN A 133 1.09 9.51 -0.06
CA ASN A 133 2.48 9.16 0.20
C ASN A 133 3.44 9.93 -0.73
N ALA A 134 3.08 10.08 -2.01
CA ALA A 134 3.87 10.85 -2.97
C ALA A 134 3.84 12.35 -2.63
N VAL A 135 2.69 12.91 -2.26
CA VAL A 135 2.57 14.31 -1.83
C VAL A 135 3.48 14.57 -0.62
N ALA A 136 3.46 13.71 0.40
CA ALA A 136 4.33 13.84 1.56
C ALA A 136 5.82 13.78 1.19
N ALA A 137 6.22 12.80 0.37
CA ALA A 137 7.58 12.64 -0.09
C ALA A 137 8.05 13.84 -0.94
N MET A 138 7.21 14.31 -1.87
CA MET A 138 7.51 15.48 -2.71
C MET A 138 7.59 16.77 -1.89
N ALA A 139 6.77 16.92 -0.84
CA ALA A 139 6.85 18.06 0.07
C ALA A 139 8.22 18.13 0.74
N VAL A 140 8.71 17.01 1.29
CA VAL A 140 10.07 16.93 1.86
C VAL A 140 11.14 17.25 0.81
N CYS A 141 11.06 16.61 -0.36
CA CYS A 141 12.01 16.83 -1.46
C CYS A 141 12.08 18.30 -1.89
N GLN A 142 10.93 18.96 -1.99
CA GLN A 142 10.87 20.38 -2.36
C GLN A 142 11.47 21.29 -1.29
N LEU A 143 11.27 20.98 0.01
CA LEU A 143 11.84 21.73 1.12
C LEU A 143 13.36 21.64 1.16
N VAL A 144 13.94 20.51 0.78
CA VAL A 144 15.40 20.31 0.70
C VAL A 144 15.99 20.69 -0.66
N GLY A 145 15.19 21.25 -1.57
CA GLY A 145 15.66 21.82 -2.83
C GLY A 145 15.89 20.84 -3.97
N VAL A 146 15.24 19.68 -3.95
CA VAL A 146 15.27 18.75 -5.09
C VAL A 146 14.53 19.38 -6.29
N PRO A 147 15.13 19.36 -7.51
CA PRO A 147 14.47 19.89 -8.71
C PRO A 147 13.17 19.17 -9.08
N ASP A 148 12.22 19.91 -9.66
CA ASP A 148 10.88 19.40 -9.98
C ASP A 148 10.86 18.21 -10.95
N ASP A 149 11.73 18.23 -11.95
CA ASP A 149 11.88 17.15 -12.93
C ASP A 149 12.45 15.88 -12.29
N VAL A 150 13.39 16.03 -11.35
CA VAL A 150 13.96 14.92 -10.57
C VAL A 150 12.89 14.30 -9.67
N MET A 151 12.11 15.12 -8.97
CA MET A 151 11.00 14.63 -8.14
C MET A 151 9.95 13.87 -8.97
N ARG A 152 9.54 14.45 -10.11
CA ARG A 152 8.57 13.82 -11.02
C ARG A 152 9.07 12.47 -11.53
N ASN A 153 10.33 12.39 -11.95
CA ASN A 153 10.94 11.16 -12.45
C ASN A 153 11.05 10.11 -11.31
N ALA A 154 11.49 10.51 -10.11
CA ALA A 154 11.64 9.61 -8.98
C ALA A 154 10.30 8.97 -8.57
N VAL A 155 9.23 9.76 -8.48
CA VAL A 155 7.88 9.23 -8.18
C VAL A 155 7.41 8.28 -9.28
N GLY A 156 7.67 8.60 -10.56
CA GLY A 156 7.25 7.79 -11.70
C GLY A 156 8.01 6.47 -11.84
N THR A 157 9.23 6.40 -11.34
CA THR A 157 10.09 5.21 -11.39
C THR A 157 10.11 4.41 -10.10
N PHE A 158 9.43 4.87 -9.07
CA PHE A 158 9.32 4.17 -7.78
C PHE A 158 8.52 2.87 -7.94
N LEU A 159 9.13 1.74 -7.57
CA LEU A 159 8.54 0.41 -7.74
C LEU A 159 7.78 -0.08 -6.50
N GLY A 160 7.85 0.67 -5.40
CA GLY A 160 7.24 0.27 -4.12
C GLY A 160 7.99 -0.85 -3.39
N PRO A 161 7.52 -1.19 -2.19
CA PRO A 161 7.94 -2.39 -1.49
C PRO A 161 7.43 -3.65 -2.21
N LYS A 162 8.18 -4.74 -2.10
CA LYS A 162 7.72 -6.04 -2.59
C LYS A 162 6.40 -6.43 -1.95
N ARG A 163 5.53 -7.08 -2.73
CA ARG A 163 4.22 -7.57 -2.29
C ARG A 163 3.26 -6.49 -1.79
N ARG A 164 3.44 -5.23 -2.18
CA ARG A 164 2.49 -4.15 -1.94
C ARG A 164 2.06 -3.54 -3.25
N PHE A 165 1.03 -4.14 -3.86
CA PHE A 165 0.55 -3.81 -5.21
C PHE A 165 1.70 -3.86 -6.24
N GLU A 166 2.50 -4.91 -6.15
CA GLU A 166 3.71 -5.12 -6.97
C GLU A 166 3.34 -5.61 -8.36
N PHE A 167 3.75 -4.88 -9.40
CA PHE A 167 3.58 -5.33 -10.79
C PHE A 167 4.65 -6.35 -11.17
N TRP A 168 4.24 -7.58 -11.45
CA TRP A 168 5.09 -8.66 -11.94
C TRP A 168 5.09 -8.76 -13.46
N LEU A 169 3.97 -8.41 -14.08
CA LEU A 169 3.83 -8.31 -15.52
C LEU A 169 2.92 -7.14 -15.86
N LYS A 170 3.32 -6.31 -16.80
CA LYS A 170 2.49 -5.28 -17.41
C LYS A 170 2.85 -5.21 -18.89
N GLU A 171 2.13 -5.99 -19.69
CA GLU A 171 2.32 -5.94 -21.14
C GLU A 171 1.76 -4.64 -21.70
N PRO A 172 2.38 -4.13 -22.78
CA PRO A 172 1.93 -2.90 -23.41
C PRO A 172 0.59 -3.06 -24.13
N GLY A 173 -0.17 -1.96 -24.20
CA GLY A 173 -1.44 -1.89 -24.93
C GLY A 173 -2.65 -2.27 -24.07
N LYS A 174 -3.84 -1.92 -24.58
CA LYS A 174 -5.11 -2.08 -23.86
C LYS A 174 -5.47 -3.52 -23.52
N ASN A 175 -4.99 -4.48 -24.29
CA ASN A 175 -5.29 -5.91 -24.12
C ASN A 175 -4.10 -6.70 -23.53
N GLY A 176 -2.99 -6.04 -23.22
CA GLY A 176 -1.81 -6.68 -22.64
C GLY A 176 -2.14 -7.28 -21.25
N LYS A 177 -1.62 -8.47 -20.96
CA LYS A 177 -1.83 -9.11 -19.65
C LYS A 177 -1.16 -8.31 -18.53
N VAL A 178 -1.82 -8.29 -17.36
CA VAL A 178 -1.29 -7.66 -16.16
C VAL A 178 -1.30 -8.66 -15.02
N ILE A 179 -0.20 -8.73 -14.27
CA ILE A 179 -0.09 -9.55 -13.05
C ILE A 179 0.38 -8.65 -11.92
N ILE A 180 -0.39 -8.63 -10.83
CA ILE A 180 -0.14 -7.84 -9.62
C ILE A 180 -0.10 -8.79 -8.43
N ASP A 181 0.84 -8.57 -7.50
CA ASP A 181 0.89 -9.25 -6.19
C ASP A 181 0.68 -8.28 -5.05
N ASP A 182 -0.12 -8.67 -4.07
CA ASP A 182 -0.36 -7.87 -2.88
C ASP A 182 -0.35 -8.75 -1.61
N TYR A 183 0.19 -8.22 -0.55
CA TYR A 183 0.25 -8.90 0.76
C TYR A 183 -1.08 -8.89 1.50
N ALA A 184 -2.10 -8.25 0.96
CA ALA A 184 -3.43 -8.12 1.56
C ALA A 184 -3.94 -9.47 2.10
N HIS A 185 -4.22 -9.51 3.40
CA HIS A 185 -4.60 -10.73 4.12
C HIS A 185 -5.67 -10.50 5.19
N HIS A 186 -6.14 -9.27 5.33
CA HIS A 186 -7.34 -8.90 6.07
C HIS A 186 -8.47 -8.55 5.09
N PRO A 187 -9.76 -8.76 5.42
CA PRO A 187 -10.87 -8.46 4.49
C PRO A 187 -10.87 -7.04 3.93
N ASP A 188 -10.58 -6.04 4.75
CA ASP A 188 -10.57 -4.64 4.32
C ASP A 188 -9.41 -4.35 3.36
N GLU A 189 -8.22 -4.91 3.63
CA GLU A 189 -7.06 -4.81 2.74
C GLU A 189 -7.37 -5.47 1.39
N LEU A 190 -7.95 -6.68 1.42
CA LEU A 190 -8.35 -7.42 0.23
C LEU A 190 -9.37 -6.64 -0.59
N LYS A 191 -10.38 -6.06 0.06
CA LYS A 191 -11.39 -5.22 -0.57
C LYS A 191 -10.79 -3.98 -1.21
N ALA A 192 -9.85 -3.31 -0.52
CA ALA A 192 -9.14 -2.14 -1.02
C ALA A 192 -8.27 -2.50 -2.24
N SER A 193 -7.52 -3.61 -2.18
CA SER A 193 -6.68 -4.07 -3.28
C SER A 193 -7.51 -4.40 -4.53
N ILE A 194 -8.60 -5.17 -4.39
CA ILE A 194 -9.49 -5.52 -5.52
C ILE A 194 -10.12 -4.25 -6.13
N ARG A 195 -10.59 -3.31 -5.31
CA ARG A 195 -11.16 -2.05 -5.79
C ARG A 195 -10.13 -1.23 -6.55
N SER A 196 -8.91 -1.11 -6.02
CA SER A 196 -7.82 -0.40 -6.69
C SER A 196 -7.53 -0.96 -8.08
N VAL A 197 -7.52 -2.30 -8.23
CA VAL A 197 -7.35 -2.92 -9.55
C VAL A 197 -8.51 -2.60 -10.48
N LYS A 198 -9.76 -2.67 -9.99
CA LYS A 198 -10.95 -2.37 -10.80
C LYS A 198 -11.01 -0.90 -11.23
N ASP A 199 -10.58 0.01 -10.36
CA ASP A 199 -10.50 1.45 -10.69
C ASP A 199 -9.42 1.74 -11.74
N LEU A 200 -8.30 1.03 -11.70
CA LEU A 200 -7.22 1.14 -12.69
C LEU A 200 -7.57 0.50 -14.04
N TYR A 201 -8.36 -0.57 -14.01
CA TYR A 201 -8.70 -1.38 -15.17
C TYR A 201 -10.22 -1.64 -15.25
N PRO A 202 -11.06 -0.58 -15.37
CA PRO A 202 -12.51 -0.69 -15.16
C PRO A 202 -13.23 -1.62 -16.14
N ASN A 203 -12.67 -1.83 -17.33
CA ASN A 203 -13.29 -2.65 -18.39
C ASN A 203 -12.54 -3.96 -18.63
N ARG A 204 -11.69 -4.38 -17.70
CA ARG A 204 -10.87 -5.58 -17.85
C ARG A 204 -11.28 -6.64 -16.85
N ARG A 205 -11.27 -7.90 -17.30
CA ARG A 205 -11.64 -9.06 -16.50
C ARG A 205 -10.59 -9.31 -15.42
N LEU A 206 -10.99 -9.17 -14.16
CA LEU A 206 -10.15 -9.38 -12.99
C LEU A 206 -10.31 -10.79 -12.45
N THR A 207 -9.24 -11.56 -12.48
CA THR A 207 -9.13 -12.84 -11.77
C THR A 207 -8.31 -12.65 -10.50
N VAL A 208 -8.87 -13.04 -9.36
CA VAL A 208 -8.18 -12.99 -8.06
C VAL A 208 -7.79 -14.41 -7.65
N VAL A 209 -6.52 -14.60 -7.33
CA VAL A 209 -6.02 -15.81 -6.66
C VAL A 209 -5.73 -15.45 -5.22
N PHE A 210 -6.52 -15.99 -4.30
CA PHE A 210 -6.38 -15.69 -2.87
C PHE A 210 -5.88 -16.90 -2.09
N GLN A 211 -4.83 -16.69 -1.30
CA GLN A 211 -4.35 -17.64 -0.31
C GLN A 211 -4.73 -17.16 1.09
N PRO A 212 -5.75 -17.74 1.72
CA PRO A 212 -6.08 -17.40 3.11
C PRO A 212 -4.90 -17.68 4.03
N HIS A 213 -4.72 -16.84 5.05
CA HIS A 213 -3.62 -16.94 6.00
C HIS A 213 -4.16 -17.11 7.41
N LEU A 214 -3.74 -18.17 8.13
CA LEU A 214 -4.17 -18.62 9.43
C LEU A 214 -5.60 -19.24 9.44
N TYR A 215 -5.74 -20.34 10.15
CA TYR A 215 -7.04 -21.00 10.30
C TYR A 215 -8.00 -20.16 11.15
N THR A 216 -7.50 -19.56 12.24
CA THR A 216 -8.30 -18.70 13.12
C THR A 216 -8.87 -17.50 12.35
N ARG A 217 -8.05 -16.78 11.61
CA ARG A 217 -8.48 -15.64 10.80
C ARG A 217 -9.47 -16.06 9.71
N THR A 218 -9.22 -17.18 9.05
CA THR A 218 -10.12 -17.71 8.03
C THR A 218 -11.49 -18.03 8.61
N ARG A 219 -11.55 -18.69 9.77
CA ARG A 219 -12.79 -18.98 10.48
C ARG A 219 -13.55 -17.71 10.85
N ASP A 220 -12.86 -16.75 11.46
CA ASP A 220 -13.49 -15.58 12.07
C ASP A 220 -13.98 -14.56 11.03
N PHE A 221 -13.33 -14.51 9.85
CA PHE A 221 -13.61 -13.53 8.79
C PHE A 221 -14.10 -14.14 7.47
N ALA A 222 -14.50 -15.42 7.44
CA ALA A 222 -14.93 -16.07 6.21
C ALA A 222 -16.02 -15.30 5.43
N PRO A 223 -17.09 -14.76 6.06
CA PRO A 223 -18.12 -13.99 5.36
C PRO A 223 -17.56 -12.68 4.76
N GLN A 224 -16.70 -11.97 5.48
CA GLN A 224 -16.11 -10.72 5.02
C GLN A 224 -15.11 -10.95 3.88
N PHE A 225 -14.34 -12.04 3.92
CA PHE A 225 -13.50 -12.47 2.79
C PHE A 225 -14.35 -12.79 1.56
N ALA A 226 -15.45 -13.52 1.72
CA ALA A 226 -16.36 -13.83 0.62
C ALA A 226 -16.98 -12.56 0.01
N GLU A 227 -17.36 -11.57 0.83
CA GLU A 227 -17.85 -10.26 0.36
C GLU A 227 -16.79 -9.54 -0.47
N ALA A 228 -15.55 -9.43 0.04
CA ALA A 228 -14.47 -8.77 -0.65
C ALA A 228 -14.14 -9.45 -1.99
N LEU A 229 -14.01 -10.77 -2.00
CA LEU A 229 -13.74 -11.56 -3.21
C LEU A 229 -14.86 -11.51 -4.23
N SER A 230 -16.10 -11.31 -3.80
CA SER A 230 -17.26 -11.16 -4.70
C SER A 230 -17.21 -9.92 -5.59
N LEU A 231 -16.27 -9.02 -5.35
CA LEU A 231 -16.01 -7.85 -6.22
C LEU A 231 -15.23 -8.23 -7.49
N ALA A 232 -14.55 -9.38 -7.51
CA ALA A 232 -13.80 -9.86 -8.66
C ALA A 232 -14.74 -10.53 -9.68
N ASP A 233 -14.25 -10.65 -10.92
CA ASP A 233 -14.99 -11.37 -11.96
C ASP A 233 -14.81 -12.89 -11.82
N ASP A 234 -13.61 -13.31 -11.44
CA ASP A 234 -13.25 -14.70 -11.18
C ASP A 234 -12.42 -14.85 -9.91
N VAL A 235 -12.59 -15.96 -9.18
CA VAL A 235 -11.86 -16.24 -7.94
C VAL A 235 -11.32 -17.66 -7.93
N LEU A 236 -10.03 -17.79 -7.69
CA LEU A 236 -9.36 -19.05 -7.36
C LEU A 236 -8.89 -19.00 -5.90
N LEU A 237 -9.36 -19.94 -5.08
CA LEU A 237 -8.94 -20.04 -3.67
C LEU A 237 -7.93 -21.16 -3.50
N LEU A 238 -6.78 -20.82 -2.93
CA LEU A 238 -5.79 -21.79 -2.49
C LEU A 238 -6.13 -22.34 -1.10
N ASP A 239 -5.47 -23.42 -0.73
CA ASP A 239 -5.50 -23.92 0.65
C ASP A 239 -4.98 -22.86 1.63
N ILE A 240 -5.50 -22.91 2.85
CA ILE A 240 -5.08 -22.00 3.93
C ILE A 240 -3.58 -22.19 4.20
N TYR A 241 -2.84 -21.08 4.22
CA TYR A 241 -1.47 -21.07 4.69
C TYR A 241 -1.45 -21.04 6.23
N PRO A 242 -1.00 -22.12 6.88
CA PRO A 242 -1.15 -22.29 8.33
C PRO A 242 -0.21 -21.39 9.14
N ALA A 243 0.91 -20.93 8.54
CA ALA A 243 2.04 -20.33 9.25
C ALA A 243 2.48 -21.23 10.44
N ARG A 244 2.10 -20.85 11.66
CA ARG A 244 2.40 -21.61 12.90
C ARG A 244 1.17 -22.21 13.59
N GLU A 245 -0.01 -22.11 12.95
CA GLU A 245 -1.23 -22.70 13.50
C GLU A 245 -1.39 -24.16 13.09
N LEU A 246 -2.00 -24.95 13.97
CA LEU A 246 -2.47 -26.28 13.64
C LEU A 246 -3.82 -26.20 12.91
N PRO A 247 -4.14 -27.16 12.02
CA PRO A 247 -5.43 -27.23 11.36
C PRO A 247 -6.59 -27.29 12.37
N ILE A 248 -7.61 -26.48 12.11
CA ILE A 248 -8.86 -26.49 12.90
C ILE A 248 -9.89 -27.35 12.16
N PRO A 249 -10.47 -28.38 12.80
CA PRO A 249 -11.47 -29.22 12.16
C PRO A 249 -12.63 -28.41 11.55
N GLY A 250 -12.95 -28.68 10.26
CA GLY A 250 -14.00 -27.99 9.54
C GLY A 250 -13.64 -26.60 8.98
N VAL A 251 -12.41 -26.11 9.21
CA VAL A 251 -11.94 -24.84 8.68
C VAL A 251 -11.05 -25.08 7.46
N THR A 252 -11.60 -24.87 6.30
CA THR A 252 -10.93 -24.95 4.98
C THR A 252 -11.29 -23.73 4.16
N SER A 253 -10.65 -23.53 3.01
CA SER A 253 -11.01 -22.45 2.09
C SER A 253 -12.45 -22.58 1.53
N GLU A 254 -13.07 -23.75 1.63
CA GLU A 254 -14.46 -23.97 1.22
C GLU A 254 -15.45 -23.12 2.01
N ILE A 255 -15.15 -22.80 3.29
CA ILE A 255 -16.04 -21.94 4.09
C ILE A 255 -16.14 -20.52 3.56
N ILE A 256 -15.11 -20.05 2.83
CA ILE A 256 -15.16 -18.78 2.10
C ILE A 256 -15.84 -19.00 0.74
N LEU A 257 -15.44 -20.04 0.00
CA LEU A 257 -15.88 -20.30 -1.37
C LEU A 257 -17.40 -20.34 -1.51
N LYS A 258 -18.09 -21.00 -0.58
CA LYS A 258 -19.55 -21.18 -0.62
C LYS A 258 -20.32 -19.84 -0.70
N ASP A 259 -19.82 -18.79 -0.04
CA ASP A 259 -20.50 -17.50 0.11
C ASP A 259 -20.05 -16.45 -0.93
N ILE A 260 -19.02 -16.74 -1.75
CA ILE A 260 -18.59 -15.86 -2.84
C ILE A 260 -19.70 -15.80 -3.92
N LYS A 261 -19.99 -14.59 -4.41
CA LYS A 261 -21.10 -14.34 -5.36
C LYS A 261 -20.66 -14.21 -6.82
N CYS A 262 -19.35 -14.18 -7.12
CA CYS A 262 -18.90 -14.11 -8.50
C CYS A 262 -19.26 -15.39 -9.27
N LYS A 263 -19.36 -15.26 -10.61
CA LYS A 263 -19.85 -16.34 -11.48
C LYS A 263 -18.91 -17.53 -11.54
N ASN A 264 -17.62 -17.26 -11.65
CA ASN A 264 -16.58 -18.28 -11.76
C ASN A 264 -15.75 -18.30 -10.48
N LYS A 265 -15.87 -19.37 -9.72
CA LYS A 265 -15.10 -19.55 -8.47
C LYS A 265 -14.74 -21.01 -8.30
N ALA A 266 -13.51 -21.28 -7.87
CA ALA A 266 -13.05 -22.65 -7.66
C ALA A 266 -11.96 -22.71 -6.57
N LEU A 267 -11.82 -23.88 -5.95
CA LEU A 267 -10.62 -24.23 -5.23
C LEU A 267 -9.51 -24.55 -6.23
N CYS A 268 -8.29 -24.17 -5.91
CA CYS A 268 -7.11 -24.48 -6.70
C CYS A 268 -6.01 -25.00 -5.80
N ASN A 269 -5.39 -26.11 -6.18
CA ASN A 269 -4.23 -26.62 -5.45
C ASN A 269 -2.97 -25.86 -5.88
N LYS A 270 -2.07 -25.56 -4.94
CA LYS A 270 -0.79 -24.89 -5.24
C LYS A 270 0.03 -25.60 -6.32
N ASN A 271 0.05 -26.93 -6.30
CA ASN A 271 0.83 -27.72 -7.27
C ASN A 271 0.32 -27.61 -8.71
N SER A 272 -0.97 -27.32 -8.88
CA SER A 272 -1.61 -27.13 -10.20
C SER A 272 -1.80 -25.66 -10.56
N LEU A 273 -1.45 -24.71 -9.69
CA LEU A 273 -1.73 -23.29 -9.87
C LEU A 273 -1.16 -22.74 -11.19
N VAL A 274 0.10 -23.02 -11.49
CA VAL A 274 0.78 -22.51 -12.70
C VAL A 274 0.07 -23.01 -13.96
N GLU A 275 -0.23 -24.32 -14.02
CA GLU A 275 -0.94 -24.93 -15.16
C GLU A 275 -2.39 -24.43 -15.24
N THR A 276 -3.05 -24.23 -14.11
CA THR A 276 -4.40 -23.65 -14.06
C THR A 276 -4.38 -22.24 -14.67
N ILE A 277 -3.45 -21.38 -14.26
CA ILE A 277 -3.34 -20.00 -14.76
C ILE A 277 -2.97 -19.96 -16.24
N LYS A 278 -2.09 -20.84 -16.71
CA LYS A 278 -1.74 -20.96 -18.13
C LYS A 278 -2.96 -21.15 -19.03
N ASN A 279 -3.92 -21.94 -18.58
CA ASN A 279 -5.13 -22.25 -19.31
C ASN A 279 -6.31 -21.33 -18.94
N TYR A 280 -6.10 -20.34 -18.07
CA TYR A 280 -7.14 -19.44 -17.59
C TYR A 280 -7.22 -18.18 -18.44
N ASN A 281 -8.43 -17.78 -18.81
CA ASN A 281 -8.64 -16.56 -19.56
C ASN A 281 -8.85 -15.38 -18.61
N PHE A 282 -7.85 -14.52 -18.45
CA PHE A 282 -7.92 -13.29 -17.66
C PHE A 282 -7.28 -12.12 -18.42
N ASP A 283 -7.64 -10.90 -18.04
CA ASP A 283 -6.95 -9.68 -18.48
C ASP A 283 -6.01 -9.18 -17.40
N VAL A 284 -6.49 -9.16 -16.15
CA VAL A 284 -5.71 -8.79 -14.96
C VAL A 284 -5.77 -9.94 -13.97
N LEU A 285 -4.62 -10.40 -13.52
CA LEU A 285 -4.45 -11.37 -12.44
C LEU A 285 -3.95 -10.64 -11.19
N LEU A 286 -4.69 -10.78 -10.09
CA LEU A 286 -4.27 -10.29 -8.78
C LEU A 286 -4.03 -11.50 -7.86
N THR A 287 -2.79 -11.70 -7.42
CA THR A 287 -2.46 -12.66 -6.37
C THR A 287 -2.44 -11.95 -5.03
N VAL A 288 -3.13 -12.51 -4.02
CA VAL A 288 -3.24 -11.89 -2.70
C VAL A 288 -3.10 -12.90 -1.57
N GLY A 289 -2.48 -12.45 -0.48
CA GLY A 289 -2.34 -13.22 0.75
C GLY A 289 -0.94 -13.12 1.37
N ALA A 290 -0.84 -13.33 2.69
CA ALA A 290 0.42 -13.28 3.45
C ALA A 290 1.21 -14.60 3.44
N GLY A 291 0.75 -15.59 2.69
CA GLY A 291 1.40 -16.89 2.56
C GLY A 291 2.50 -16.92 1.51
N ASP A 292 2.71 -18.11 0.94
CA ASP A 292 3.78 -18.42 0.00
C ASP A 292 3.38 -18.34 -1.48
N ILE A 293 2.19 -17.81 -1.79
CA ILE A 293 1.66 -17.66 -3.16
C ILE A 293 2.64 -16.91 -4.08
N CYS A 294 3.34 -15.91 -3.57
CA CYS A 294 4.29 -15.12 -4.35
C CYS A 294 5.45 -15.94 -4.93
N ASN A 295 5.74 -17.12 -4.37
CA ASN A 295 6.81 -18.01 -4.88
C ASN A 295 6.47 -18.61 -6.26
N TYR A 296 5.21 -18.60 -6.67
CA TYR A 296 4.75 -19.10 -7.96
C TYR A 296 4.77 -18.05 -9.07
N LEU A 297 4.89 -16.77 -8.73
CA LEU A 297 4.81 -15.66 -9.67
C LEU A 297 5.85 -15.71 -10.79
N PRO A 298 7.13 -16.07 -10.55
CA PRO A 298 8.09 -16.20 -11.65
C PRO A 298 7.62 -17.18 -12.72
N GLN A 299 7.14 -18.37 -12.31
CA GLN A 299 6.64 -19.41 -13.22
C GLN A 299 5.32 -18.98 -13.89
N ILE A 300 4.41 -18.32 -13.17
CA ILE A 300 3.16 -17.78 -13.72
C ILE A 300 3.48 -16.76 -14.82
N CYS A 301 4.40 -15.82 -14.55
CA CYS A 301 4.81 -14.84 -15.56
C CYS A 301 5.44 -15.47 -16.80
N GLU A 302 6.20 -16.55 -16.64
CA GLU A 302 6.80 -17.26 -17.75
C GLU A 302 5.76 -17.92 -18.67
N VAL A 303 4.78 -18.64 -18.09
CA VAL A 303 3.74 -19.34 -18.88
C VAL A 303 2.72 -18.41 -19.49
N VAL A 304 2.53 -17.20 -18.92
CA VAL A 304 1.58 -16.20 -19.45
C VAL A 304 2.17 -15.43 -20.63
N LYS A 305 3.50 -15.28 -20.70
CA LYS A 305 4.21 -14.62 -21.81
C LYS A 305 4.33 -15.50 -23.06
N GLN A 306 4.09 -16.78 -22.95
CA GLN A 306 4.09 -17.75 -24.07
C GLN A 306 2.77 -17.71 -24.84
#